data_683455cea0097d58c0fccb78c9fab392
#
_entry.id   683455cea0097d58c0fccb78c9fab392
#
_cell.length_a   1.000
_cell.length_b   1.000
_cell.length_c   1.000
_cell.angle_alpha   90.00
_cell.angle_beta   90.00
_cell.angle_gamma   90.00
#
_symmetry.space_group_name_H-M   'P 1'
#
loop_
_entity.id
_entity.type
_entity.pdbx_description
1 polymer ?
#
loop_
_entity_poly.entity_id
_entity_poly.type
_entity_poly.pdbx_seq_one_letter_code
_entity_poly.pdbx_strand_id
1 'polypeptide(L)'
;VPVADTSQLISGVAERYASSLFELALEAGSVEAVGAELDRVQALIDGSDDLKRLIVSPVFSAEDQFKAVAALVAQFGFSGLVGNFLKVVARNRRLFALPGSIRAFRLIAARHRGEITADVTSAHALTEAQQTELKATLKGVTGKDVAVNVTVDPSILGGLIVKVGSRQIDTSLRTKLSTLKLALKEVG
;
A
#
# COMPACT_ATOMS: atom_id res chain seq x y z
N VAL A 1 -3.21 -7.30 30.59
CA VAL A 1 -2.90 -6.01 29.94
C VAL A 1 -2.82 -6.28 28.45
N PRO A 2 -3.74 -5.76 27.61
CA PRO A 2 -3.64 -5.99 26.17
C PRO A 2 -2.38 -5.28 25.67
N VAL A 3 -1.48 -6.06 25.06
CA VAL A 3 -0.34 -5.54 24.31
C VAL A 3 -0.94 -4.81 23.11
N ALA A 4 -0.93 -3.48 23.15
CA ALA A 4 -1.33 -2.67 22.00
C ALA A 4 -0.50 -3.14 20.80
N ASP A 5 -1.20 -3.58 19.78
CA ASP A 5 -0.59 -4.20 18.60
C ASP A 5 0.40 -3.23 17.99
N THR A 6 1.69 -3.56 18.06
CA THR A 6 2.78 -2.70 17.58
C THR A 6 2.57 -2.32 16.10
N SER A 7 1.86 -3.17 15.36
CA SER A 7 1.49 -2.91 13.96
C SER A 7 0.51 -1.73 13.81
N GLN A 8 -0.42 -1.53 14.74
CA GLN A 8 -1.36 -0.40 14.73
C GLN A 8 -0.66 0.93 15.06
N LEU A 9 0.31 0.91 15.99
CA LEU A 9 1.09 2.11 16.32
C LEU A 9 1.99 2.54 15.16
N ILE A 10 2.60 1.59 14.48
CA ILE A 10 3.40 1.84 13.28
C ILE A 10 2.51 2.40 12.16
N SER A 11 1.30 1.88 11.99
CA SER A 11 0.32 2.38 11.02
C SER A 11 -0.05 3.84 11.30
N GLY A 12 -0.38 4.19 12.54
CA GLY A 12 -0.78 5.56 12.89
C GLY A 12 0.33 6.61 12.72
N VAL A 13 1.60 6.24 12.94
CA VAL A 13 2.75 7.12 12.66
C VAL A 13 2.92 7.29 11.15
N ALA A 14 2.87 6.20 10.40
CA ALA A 14 3.01 6.21 8.95
C ALA A 14 1.93 7.05 8.27
N GLU A 15 0.68 6.93 8.71
CA GLU A 15 -0.45 7.71 8.20
C GLU A 15 -0.28 9.21 8.46
N ARG A 16 0.17 9.62 9.64
CA ARG A 16 0.41 11.04 9.95
C ARG A 16 1.47 11.65 9.04
N TYR A 17 2.60 10.95 8.84
CA TYR A 17 3.64 11.40 7.93
C TYR A 17 3.15 11.48 6.49
N ALA A 18 2.37 10.49 6.05
CA ALA A 18 1.79 10.47 4.71
C ALA A 18 0.79 11.59 4.49
N SER A 19 -0.11 11.86 5.46
CA SER A 19 -1.10 12.93 5.37
C SER A 19 -0.44 14.29 5.30
N SER A 20 0.57 14.57 6.16
CA SER A 20 1.30 15.83 6.14
C SER A 20 2.04 16.04 4.81
N LEU A 21 2.68 14.99 4.28
CA LEU A 21 3.35 15.08 2.98
C LEU A 21 2.34 15.30 1.85
N PHE A 22 1.17 14.65 1.92
CA PHE A 22 0.12 14.81 0.93
C PHE A 22 -0.45 16.24 0.92
N GLU A 23 -0.71 16.83 2.09
CA GLU A 23 -1.18 18.21 2.21
C GLU A 23 -0.17 19.19 1.58
N LEU A 24 1.11 19.06 1.89
CA LEU A 24 2.17 19.88 1.29
C LEU A 24 2.29 19.68 -0.23
N ALA A 25 2.16 18.44 -0.70
CA ALA A 25 2.18 18.13 -2.13
C ALA A 25 0.95 18.69 -2.85
N LEU A 26 -0.20 18.71 -2.20
CA LEU A 26 -1.44 19.28 -2.72
C LEU A 26 -1.34 20.79 -2.83
N GLU A 27 -0.86 21.49 -1.79
CA GLU A 27 -0.61 22.93 -1.81
C GLU A 27 0.38 23.34 -2.89
N ALA A 28 1.42 22.52 -3.11
CA ALA A 28 2.41 22.74 -4.17
C ALA A 28 1.96 22.29 -5.57
N GLY A 29 0.76 21.71 -5.72
CA GLY A 29 0.28 21.16 -6.99
C GLY A 29 1.16 20.02 -7.55
N SER A 30 1.86 19.29 -6.69
CA SER A 30 2.90 18.32 -7.09
C SER A 30 2.64 16.89 -6.62
N VAL A 31 1.38 16.53 -6.34
CA VAL A 31 0.99 15.22 -5.80
C VAL A 31 1.52 14.06 -6.66
N GLU A 32 1.37 14.16 -8.00
CA GLU A 32 1.84 13.12 -8.92
C GLU A 32 3.37 13.01 -8.94
N ALA A 33 4.07 14.15 -8.95
CA ALA A 33 5.53 14.18 -8.93
C ALA A 33 6.09 13.57 -7.63
N VAL A 34 5.51 13.95 -6.48
CA VAL A 34 5.86 13.39 -5.16
C VAL A 34 5.57 11.90 -5.12
N GLY A 35 4.43 11.45 -5.68
CA GLY A 35 4.09 10.03 -5.79
C GLY A 35 5.14 9.24 -6.57
N ALA A 36 5.54 9.73 -7.75
CA ALA A 36 6.57 9.09 -8.58
C ALA A 36 7.94 9.05 -7.87
N GLU A 37 8.32 10.10 -7.14
CA GLU A 37 9.55 10.08 -6.36
C GLU A 37 9.51 9.11 -5.19
N LEU A 38 8.37 8.99 -4.50
CA LEU A 38 8.19 8.00 -3.44
C LEU A 38 8.25 6.57 -3.99
N ASP A 39 7.78 6.34 -5.21
CA ASP A 39 7.92 5.04 -5.89
C ASP A 39 9.38 4.70 -6.17
N ARG A 40 10.19 5.70 -6.57
CA ARG A 40 11.64 5.54 -6.72
C ARG A 40 12.31 5.23 -5.38
N VAL A 41 11.91 5.90 -4.29
CA VAL A 41 12.41 5.61 -2.94
C VAL A 41 12.07 4.16 -2.55
N GLN A 42 10.85 3.70 -2.80
CA GLN A 42 10.46 2.33 -2.52
C GLN A 42 11.29 1.32 -3.32
N ALA A 43 11.51 1.59 -4.61
CA ALA A 43 12.35 0.73 -5.46
C ALA A 43 13.81 0.66 -4.95
N LEU A 44 14.37 1.76 -4.46
CA LEU A 44 15.70 1.77 -3.85
C LEU A 44 15.75 0.94 -2.56
N ILE A 45 14.72 1.03 -1.72
CA ILE A 45 14.61 0.20 -0.51
C ILE A 45 14.53 -1.28 -0.88
N ASP A 46 13.71 -1.64 -1.86
CA ASP A 46 13.49 -3.02 -2.28
C ASP A 46 14.74 -3.61 -2.97
N GLY A 47 15.52 -2.77 -3.65
CA GLY A 47 16.73 -3.16 -4.35
C GLY A 47 18.02 -3.22 -3.50
N SER A 48 17.98 -2.78 -2.23
CA SER A 48 19.17 -2.72 -1.38
C SER A 48 18.92 -3.31 0.01
N ASP A 49 19.58 -4.41 0.30
CA ASP A 49 19.50 -5.05 1.63
C ASP A 49 20.13 -4.19 2.73
N ASP A 50 21.15 -3.41 2.38
CA ASP A 50 21.78 -2.48 3.32
C ASP A 50 20.81 -1.34 3.68
N LEU A 51 20.05 -0.85 2.73
CA LEU A 51 19.05 0.20 2.97
C LEU A 51 17.88 -0.36 3.79
N LYS A 52 17.42 -1.58 3.50
CA LYS A 52 16.41 -2.27 4.35
C LYS A 52 16.90 -2.40 5.79
N ARG A 53 18.17 -2.79 5.95
CA ARG A 53 18.81 -2.94 7.26
C ARG A 53 18.91 -1.62 8.00
N LEU A 54 19.32 -0.54 7.31
CA LEU A 54 19.37 0.81 7.87
C LEU A 54 17.99 1.28 8.39
N ILE A 55 16.93 0.99 7.65
CA ILE A 55 15.55 1.38 7.98
C ILE A 55 15.03 0.67 9.23
N VAL A 56 15.30 -0.62 9.36
CA VAL A 56 14.71 -1.49 10.40
C VAL A 56 15.59 -1.58 11.65
N SER A 57 16.91 -1.47 11.51
CA SER A 57 17.83 -1.72 12.60
C SER A 57 17.88 -0.57 13.61
N PRO A 58 17.68 -0.84 14.90
CA PRO A 58 17.79 0.16 15.96
C PRO A 58 19.25 0.51 16.30
N VAL A 59 20.23 -0.21 15.75
CA VAL A 59 21.67 -0.06 16.06
C VAL A 59 22.22 1.28 15.54
N PHE A 60 21.70 1.78 14.42
CA PHE A 60 22.15 3.03 13.83
C PHE A 60 21.66 4.25 14.62
N SER A 61 22.56 5.19 14.88
CA SER A 61 22.19 6.44 15.52
C SER A 61 21.32 7.31 14.61
N ALA A 62 20.59 8.27 15.18
CA ALA A 62 19.80 9.23 14.39
C ALA A 62 20.70 10.03 13.43
N GLU A 63 21.92 10.31 13.84
CA GLU A 63 22.88 11.04 13.04
C GLU A 63 23.37 10.23 11.84
N ASP A 64 23.65 8.93 12.04
CA ASP A 64 24.06 8.04 10.96
C ASP A 64 22.93 7.84 9.95
N GLN A 65 21.71 7.62 10.44
CA GLN A 65 20.51 7.52 9.61
C GLN A 65 20.30 8.81 8.80
N PHE A 66 20.46 9.97 9.42
CA PHE A 66 20.32 11.27 8.75
C PHE A 66 21.38 11.48 7.69
N LYS A 67 22.66 11.19 8.00
CA LYS A 67 23.78 11.31 7.05
C LYS A 67 23.58 10.41 5.83
N ALA A 68 23.17 9.15 6.07
CA ALA A 68 22.91 8.19 4.99
C ALA A 68 21.76 8.67 4.09
N VAL A 69 20.65 9.11 4.69
CA VAL A 69 19.51 9.64 3.94
C VAL A 69 19.87 10.93 3.19
N ALA A 70 20.64 11.83 3.79
CA ALA A 70 21.06 13.06 3.14
C ALA A 70 21.94 12.77 1.91
N ALA A 71 22.84 11.79 2.01
CA ALA A 71 23.65 11.33 0.88
C ALA A 71 22.79 10.73 -0.24
N LEU A 72 21.80 9.90 0.09
CA LEU A 72 20.86 9.34 -0.88
C LEU A 72 20.05 10.43 -1.58
N VAL A 73 19.54 11.40 -0.83
CA VAL A 73 18.78 12.53 -1.40
C VAL A 73 19.64 13.32 -2.39
N ALA A 74 20.90 13.57 -2.06
CA ALA A 74 21.83 14.28 -2.93
C ALA A 74 22.18 13.45 -4.18
N GLN A 75 22.45 12.17 -4.02
CA GLN A 75 22.85 11.27 -5.10
C GLN A 75 21.72 11.05 -6.14
N PHE A 76 20.50 10.88 -5.68
CA PHE A 76 19.34 10.57 -6.55
C PHE A 76 18.54 11.80 -6.96
N GLY A 77 18.90 12.98 -6.46
CA GLY A 77 18.29 14.26 -6.85
C GLY A 77 16.80 14.36 -6.51
N PHE A 78 16.38 13.87 -5.33
CA PHE A 78 14.99 13.99 -4.91
C PHE A 78 14.60 15.46 -4.70
N SER A 79 13.33 15.79 -5.02
CA SER A 79 12.79 17.14 -4.86
C SER A 79 12.87 17.64 -3.42
N GLY A 80 12.75 18.98 -3.26
CA GLY A 80 12.76 19.62 -1.94
C GLY A 80 11.74 19.04 -0.96
N LEU A 81 10.53 18.68 -1.44
CA LEU A 81 9.49 18.08 -0.60
C LEU A 81 9.87 16.67 -0.15
N VAL A 82 10.17 15.77 -1.08
CA VAL A 82 10.52 14.38 -0.76
C VAL A 82 11.86 14.31 -0.02
N GLY A 83 12.87 15.08 -0.45
CA GLY A 83 14.15 15.13 0.23
C GLY A 83 14.04 15.63 1.67
N ASN A 84 13.25 16.68 1.92
CA ASN A 84 13.01 17.16 3.28
C ASN A 84 12.20 16.16 4.12
N PHE A 85 11.19 15.55 3.54
CA PHE A 85 10.41 14.49 4.18
C PHE A 85 11.31 13.34 4.67
N LEU A 86 12.17 12.81 3.80
CA LEU A 86 13.10 11.74 4.15
C LEU A 86 14.06 12.14 5.28
N LYS A 87 14.61 13.35 5.22
CA LYS A 87 15.49 13.89 6.26
C LYS A 87 14.76 14.06 7.61
N VAL A 88 13.51 14.54 7.61
CA VAL A 88 12.70 14.68 8.82
C VAL A 88 12.39 13.33 9.44
N VAL A 89 12.01 12.34 8.64
CA VAL A 89 11.74 10.97 9.12
C VAL A 89 13.01 10.36 9.73
N ALA A 90 14.17 10.54 9.10
CA ALA A 90 15.47 10.07 9.62
C ALA A 90 15.82 10.77 10.95
N ARG A 91 15.73 12.09 10.99
CA ARG A 91 16.05 12.90 12.19
C ARG A 91 15.18 12.52 13.39
N ASN A 92 13.95 12.17 13.13
CA ASN A 92 12.98 11.74 14.16
C ASN A 92 13.13 10.25 14.53
N ARG A 93 14.11 9.53 14.00
CA ARG A 93 14.31 8.09 14.22
C ARG A 93 13.07 7.26 13.82
N ARG A 94 12.40 7.66 12.73
CA ARG A 94 11.16 7.05 12.25
C ARG A 94 11.30 6.39 10.87
N LEU A 95 12.55 6.08 10.45
CA LEU A 95 12.79 5.44 9.14
C LEU A 95 12.03 4.11 8.99
N PHE A 96 11.81 3.38 10.07
CA PHE A 96 11.00 2.15 10.06
C PHE A 96 9.55 2.37 9.59
N ALA A 97 9.02 3.60 9.73
CA ALA A 97 7.68 3.94 9.26
C ALA A 97 7.65 4.34 7.77
N LEU A 98 8.81 4.52 7.13
CA LEU A 98 8.89 5.01 5.75
C LEU A 98 8.15 4.14 4.73
N PRO A 99 8.30 2.80 4.69
CA PRO A 99 7.55 1.97 3.74
C PRO A 99 6.03 2.05 3.97
N GLY A 100 5.60 2.16 5.23
CA GLY A 100 4.21 2.38 5.60
C GLY A 100 3.69 3.73 5.15
N SER A 101 4.50 4.80 5.29
CA SER A 101 4.15 6.15 4.86
C SER A 101 4.01 6.25 3.34
N ILE A 102 4.86 5.57 2.58
CA ILE A 102 4.75 5.51 1.12
C ILE A 102 3.43 4.84 0.71
N ARG A 103 3.09 3.70 1.33
CA ARG A 103 1.80 3.04 1.06
C ARG A 103 0.61 3.90 1.42
N ALA A 104 0.64 4.56 2.59
CA ALA A 104 -0.43 5.45 3.03
C ALA A 104 -0.59 6.66 2.10
N PHE A 105 0.52 7.27 1.64
CA PHE A 105 0.47 8.36 0.65
C PHE A 105 -0.24 7.94 -0.63
N ARG A 106 0.09 6.75 -1.18
CA ARG A 106 -0.58 6.22 -2.38
C ARG A 106 -2.09 6.06 -2.17
N LEU A 107 -2.50 5.55 -1.00
CA LEU A 107 -3.92 5.39 -0.67
C LEU A 107 -4.64 6.75 -0.56
N ILE A 108 -4.01 7.74 0.07
CA ILE A 108 -4.58 9.10 0.20
C ILE A 108 -4.69 9.74 -1.20
N ALA A 109 -3.64 9.65 -2.02
CA ALA A 109 -3.63 10.18 -3.38
C ALA A 109 -4.72 9.52 -4.26
N ALA A 110 -4.88 8.20 -4.18
CA ALA A 110 -5.92 7.47 -4.89
C ALA A 110 -7.33 7.94 -4.47
N ARG A 111 -7.57 8.08 -3.17
CA ARG A 111 -8.84 8.60 -2.64
C ARG A 111 -9.11 10.03 -3.11
N HIS A 112 -8.09 10.88 -3.14
CA HIS A 112 -8.22 12.26 -3.61
C HIS A 112 -8.57 12.34 -5.10
N ARG A 113 -8.02 11.46 -5.94
CA ARG A 113 -8.40 11.33 -7.35
C ARG A 113 -9.81 10.74 -7.55
N GLY A 114 -10.50 10.38 -6.47
CA GLY A 114 -11.80 9.72 -6.54
C GLY A 114 -11.72 8.26 -6.99
N GLU A 115 -10.53 7.67 -6.99
CA GLU A 115 -10.33 6.26 -7.28
C GLU A 115 -10.89 5.41 -6.13
N ILE A 116 -11.55 4.33 -6.48
CA ILE A 116 -12.01 3.32 -5.51
C ILE A 116 -10.99 2.19 -5.52
N THR A 117 -10.51 1.79 -4.35
CA THR A 117 -9.65 0.62 -4.23
C THR A 117 -10.50 -0.64 -4.17
N ALA A 118 -10.21 -1.60 -5.04
CA ALA A 118 -10.75 -2.95 -4.98
C ALA A 118 -9.66 -3.94 -4.59
N ASP A 119 -9.86 -4.63 -3.47
CA ASP A 119 -9.01 -5.75 -3.09
C ASP A 119 -9.59 -7.03 -3.70
N VAL A 120 -8.79 -7.70 -4.52
CA VAL A 120 -9.18 -8.89 -5.27
C VAL A 120 -8.33 -10.06 -4.80
N THR A 121 -8.98 -11.08 -4.25
CA THR A 121 -8.33 -12.35 -3.92
C THR A 121 -8.63 -13.36 -5.02
N SER A 122 -7.59 -13.94 -5.60
CA SER A 122 -7.67 -14.95 -6.66
C SER A 122 -6.94 -16.23 -6.24
N ALA A 123 -7.42 -17.39 -6.68
CA ALA A 123 -6.73 -18.66 -6.45
C ALA A 123 -5.39 -18.76 -7.20
N HIS A 124 -5.26 -18.07 -8.32
CA HIS A 124 -4.05 -18.05 -9.17
C HIS A 124 -3.72 -16.61 -9.56
N ALA A 125 -2.47 -16.38 -9.97
CA ALA A 125 -2.06 -15.08 -10.49
C ALA A 125 -2.90 -14.73 -11.74
N LEU A 126 -3.45 -13.52 -11.76
CA LEU A 126 -4.22 -13.02 -12.91
C LEU A 126 -3.26 -12.57 -14.01
N THR A 127 -3.58 -12.91 -15.25
CA THR A 127 -2.88 -12.38 -16.42
C THR A 127 -3.16 -10.89 -16.60
N GLU A 128 -2.31 -10.18 -17.34
CA GLU A 128 -2.51 -8.74 -17.63
C GLU A 128 -3.85 -8.48 -18.33
N ALA A 129 -4.25 -9.36 -19.25
CA ALA A 129 -5.56 -9.27 -19.93
C ALA A 129 -6.72 -9.37 -18.92
N GLN A 130 -6.67 -10.34 -17.99
CA GLN A 130 -7.69 -10.52 -16.96
C GLN A 130 -7.74 -9.35 -15.98
N GLN A 131 -6.59 -8.79 -15.62
CA GLN A 131 -6.54 -7.59 -14.76
C GLN A 131 -7.16 -6.37 -15.46
N THR A 132 -6.93 -6.22 -16.75
CA THR A 132 -7.49 -5.12 -17.56
C THR A 132 -9.00 -5.25 -17.67
N GLU A 133 -9.51 -6.44 -17.96
CA GLU A 133 -10.94 -6.72 -18.05
C GLU A 133 -11.65 -6.52 -16.71
N LEU A 134 -11.01 -6.97 -15.61
CA LEU A 134 -11.50 -6.77 -14.25
C LEU A 134 -11.61 -5.27 -13.91
N LYS A 135 -10.60 -4.47 -14.22
CA LYS A 135 -10.62 -3.02 -14.03
C LYS A 135 -11.74 -2.37 -14.84
N ALA A 136 -11.91 -2.75 -16.10
CA ALA A 136 -12.96 -2.22 -16.96
C ALA A 136 -14.37 -2.56 -16.41
N THR A 137 -14.57 -3.79 -15.96
CA THR A 137 -15.83 -4.24 -15.36
C THR A 137 -16.13 -3.48 -14.06
N LEU A 138 -15.14 -3.35 -13.18
CA LEU A 138 -15.28 -2.62 -11.92
C LEU A 138 -15.54 -1.13 -12.16
N LYS A 139 -14.90 -0.51 -13.15
CA LYS A 139 -15.18 0.87 -13.57
C LYS A 139 -16.62 1.02 -14.07
N GLY A 140 -17.12 0.07 -14.84
CA GLY A 140 -18.51 0.06 -15.31
C GLY A 140 -19.54 -0.03 -14.16
N VAL A 141 -19.26 -0.81 -13.13
CA VAL A 141 -20.16 -1.00 -11.97
C VAL A 141 -20.07 0.17 -10.98
N THR A 142 -18.88 0.74 -10.77
CA THR A 142 -18.67 1.80 -9.76
C THR A 142 -18.80 3.21 -10.32
N GLY A 143 -18.71 3.38 -11.65
CA GLY A 143 -18.69 4.68 -12.31
C GLY A 143 -17.42 5.50 -12.04
N LYS A 144 -16.40 4.90 -11.42
CA LYS A 144 -15.15 5.56 -11.02
C LYS A 144 -13.95 4.72 -11.42
N ASP A 145 -12.79 5.34 -11.50
CA ASP A 145 -11.55 4.60 -11.70
C ASP A 145 -11.23 3.73 -10.48
N VAL A 146 -10.91 2.46 -10.73
CA VAL A 146 -10.69 1.46 -9.68
C VAL A 146 -9.24 1.04 -9.69
N ALA A 147 -8.55 1.31 -8.58
CA ALA A 147 -7.24 0.74 -8.31
C ALA A 147 -7.43 -0.70 -7.80
N VAL A 148 -6.87 -1.68 -8.48
CA VAL A 148 -7.03 -3.10 -8.15
C VAL A 148 -5.78 -3.62 -7.47
N ASN A 149 -5.93 -4.09 -6.22
CA ASN A 149 -4.91 -4.84 -5.51
C ASN A 149 -5.21 -6.34 -5.63
N VAL A 150 -4.31 -7.09 -6.23
CA VAL A 150 -4.49 -8.54 -6.40
C VAL A 150 -3.67 -9.29 -5.35
N THR A 151 -4.34 -10.14 -4.59
CA THR A 151 -3.72 -11.10 -3.66
C THR A 151 -4.01 -12.51 -4.16
N VAL A 152 -2.97 -13.35 -4.21
CA VAL A 152 -3.13 -14.76 -4.60
C VAL A 152 -3.29 -15.60 -3.34
N ASP A 153 -4.45 -16.28 -3.22
CA ASP A 153 -4.74 -17.21 -2.14
C ASP A 153 -5.31 -18.51 -2.70
N PRO A 154 -4.48 -19.55 -2.81
CA PRO A 154 -4.93 -20.86 -3.32
C PRO A 154 -6.02 -21.53 -2.48
N SER A 155 -6.24 -21.09 -1.23
CA SER A 155 -7.22 -21.68 -0.32
C SER A 155 -8.68 -21.48 -0.78
N ILE A 156 -8.94 -20.52 -1.67
CA ILE A 156 -10.29 -20.30 -2.23
C ILE A 156 -10.67 -21.32 -3.30
N LEU A 157 -9.75 -22.21 -3.70
CA LEU A 157 -9.89 -23.31 -4.66
C LEU A 157 -10.15 -22.87 -6.11
N GLY A 158 -10.59 -21.63 -6.34
CA GLY A 158 -10.88 -21.05 -7.64
C GLY A 158 -11.91 -19.92 -7.56
N GLY A 159 -12.05 -19.15 -8.65
CA GLY A 159 -12.87 -17.95 -8.68
C GLY A 159 -12.18 -16.72 -8.11
N LEU A 160 -12.95 -15.70 -7.78
CA LEU A 160 -12.49 -14.40 -7.28
C LEU A 160 -13.32 -13.97 -6.07
N ILE A 161 -12.65 -13.36 -5.11
CA ILE A 161 -13.29 -12.57 -4.05
C ILE A 161 -12.92 -11.12 -4.33
N VAL A 162 -13.90 -10.27 -4.56
CA VAL A 162 -13.69 -8.84 -4.85
C VAL A 162 -14.31 -8.02 -3.73
N LYS A 163 -13.50 -7.22 -3.05
CA LYS A 163 -13.93 -6.29 -2.02
C LYS A 163 -13.76 -4.86 -2.51
N VAL A 164 -14.86 -4.13 -2.64
CA VAL A 164 -14.87 -2.73 -3.06
C VAL A 164 -15.48 -1.89 -1.94
N GLY A 165 -14.64 -1.16 -1.21
CA GLY A 165 -15.08 -0.43 -0.02
C GLY A 165 -15.71 -1.34 1.03
N SER A 166 -17.00 -1.11 1.36
CA SER A 166 -17.77 -1.94 2.31
C SER A 166 -18.50 -3.14 1.65
N ARG A 167 -18.47 -3.23 0.33
CA ARG A 167 -19.12 -4.33 -0.42
C ARG A 167 -18.09 -5.41 -0.75
N GLN A 168 -18.47 -6.65 -0.48
CA GLN A 168 -17.69 -7.83 -0.87
C GLN A 168 -18.55 -8.72 -1.76
N ILE A 169 -17.97 -9.12 -2.89
CA ILE A 169 -18.58 -10.08 -3.84
C ILE A 169 -17.66 -11.30 -3.84
N ASP A 170 -18.18 -12.42 -3.35
CA ASP A 170 -17.44 -13.68 -3.28
C ASP A 170 -18.02 -14.68 -4.29
N THR A 171 -17.26 -14.94 -5.34
CA THR A 171 -17.58 -15.93 -6.38
C THR A 171 -16.68 -17.15 -6.30
N SER A 172 -15.98 -17.36 -5.18
CA SER A 172 -15.05 -18.46 -5.01
C SER A 172 -15.75 -19.82 -5.02
N LEU A 173 -15.06 -20.84 -5.51
CA LEU A 173 -15.55 -22.21 -5.49
C LEU A 173 -15.71 -22.73 -4.06
N ARG A 174 -14.87 -22.27 -3.14
CA ARG A 174 -14.96 -22.62 -1.73
C ARG A 174 -16.31 -22.22 -1.13
N THR A 175 -16.75 -20.99 -1.35
CA THR A 175 -18.04 -20.50 -0.85
C THR A 175 -19.21 -21.26 -1.51
N LYS A 176 -19.13 -21.50 -2.82
CA LYS A 176 -20.17 -22.29 -3.53
C LYS A 176 -20.28 -23.71 -3.00
N LEU A 177 -19.16 -24.40 -2.75
CA LEU A 177 -19.14 -25.74 -2.18
C LEU A 177 -19.67 -25.75 -0.74
N SER A 178 -19.34 -24.74 0.06
CA SER A 178 -19.83 -24.61 1.43
C SER A 178 -21.34 -24.42 1.48
N THR A 179 -21.89 -23.56 0.59
CA THR A 179 -23.32 -23.32 0.46
C THR A 179 -24.07 -24.59 0.02
N LEU A 180 -23.53 -25.31 -0.98
CA LEU A 180 -24.10 -26.60 -1.42
C LEU A 180 -24.10 -27.65 -0.30
N LYS A 181 -23.01 -27.72 0.47
CA LYS A 181 -22.90 -28.67 1.59
C LYS A 181 -23.92 -28.38 2.70
N LEU A 182 -24.19 -27.07 2.98
CA LEU A 182 -25.22 -26.65 3.93
C LEU A 182 -26.61 -26.99 3.41
N ALA A 183 -26.91 -26.65 2.15
CA ALA A 183 -28.23 -26.96 1.54
C ALA A 183 -28.52 -28.46 1.51
N LEU A 184 -27.54 -29.32 1.25
CA LEU A 184 -27.68 -30.77 1.29
C LEU A 184 -27.87 -31.31 2.72
N LYS A 185 -27.41 -30.61 3.72
CA LYS A 185 -27.54 -31.02 5.13
C LYS A 185 -28.88 -30.63 5.74
N GLU A 186 -29.55 -29.63 5.15
CA GLU A 186 -30.92 -29.20 5.55
C GLU A 186 -32.02 -30.03 4.92
N VAL A 187 -31.74 -30.84 3.89
CA VAL A 187 -32.68 -31.69 3.16
C VAL A 187 -32.64 -33.17 3.61
N GLY A 188 -31.70 -33.55 4.46
CA GLY A 188 -31.53 -34.88 5.05
C GLY A 188 -31.81 -34.91 6.55
#